data_57fa2f25a9ec7281bf097ea84cca468f
#
_entry.id   57fa2f25a9ec7281bf097ea84cca468f
#
_cell.length_a   1.000
_cell.length_b   1.000
_cell.length_c   1.000
_cell.angle_alpha   90.00
_cell.angle_beta   90.00
_cell.angle_gamma   90.00
#
_symmetry.space_group_name_H-M   'P 1'
#
loop_
_entity.id
_entity.type
_entity.pdbx_description
1 polymer ?
#
loop_
_entity_poly.entity_id
_entity_poly.type
_entity_poly.pdbx_seq_one_letter_code
_entity_poly.pdbx_strand_id
1 'polypeptide(L)'
;MKLVRYGAKGKELPGIIDSDGNLRSLAGLVNEGSEQFLSDKGLAELGRMNLSKLPLVPGKPRFGCPVANVSKFVAIGLNYTDHAKETNSPIPKEPIIFMKTLNCLQGPNDDVMIPRGSVKTDWEVELGIVIGKKTRYVTQDDALDHVAGYVLVNDVSEREYQMERGPQWDKGKGCDTFGPVGPYLVTRDEVPDPQSLELWLDVNGKRMQTGNTKTMIFPVKEIISYVSEFMTLFAGDIITTGTPPGVGSGMKPQVFLKAGDVMTLGIS
;
A
#
# COMPACT_ATOMS: atom_id res chain seq x y z
N MET A 1 -2.52 -3.21 -16.16
CA MET A 1 -1.90 -1.90 -16.47
C MET A 1 -1.17 -1.35 -15.24
N LYS A 2 -0.20 -0.43 -15.44
CA LYS A 2 0.51 0.25 -14.33
C LYS A 2 0.17 1.73 -14.36
N LEU A 3 -0.72 2.16 -13.47
CA LEU A 3 -1.12 3.56 -13.31
C LEU A 3 -0.20 4.26 -12.31
N VAL A 4 0.09 5.53 -12.55
CA VAL A 4 0.97 6.36 -11.71
C VAL A 4 0.39 7.76 -11.53
N ARG A 5 0.89 8.48 -10.53
CA ARG A 5 0.74 9.93 -10.44
C ARG A 5 2.13 10.55 -10.35
N TYR A 6 2.41 11.53 -11.18
CA TYR A 6 3.74 12.11 -11.33
C TYR A 6 3.73 13.63 -11.23
N GLY A 7 4.82 14.19 -10.78
CA GLY A 7 5.02 15.63 -10.65
C GLY A 7 5.30 16.09 -9.22
N ALA A 8 5.22 17.40 -9.01
CA ALA A 8 5.47 18.00 -7.70
C ALA A 8 4.42 17.57 -6.68
N LYS A 9 4.83 17.43 -5.41
CA LYS A 9 3.95 17.04 -4.30
C LYS A 9 2.73 17.97 -4.20
N GLY A 10 1.53 17.38 -4.19
CA GLY A 10 0.25 18.08 -4.16
C GLY A 10 -0.20 18.67 -5.51
N LYS A 11 0.55 18.41 -6.59
CA LYS A 11 0.23 18.83 -7.97
C LYS A 11 0.47 17.70 -8.97
N GLU A 12 0.40 16.48 -8.49
CA GLU A 12 0.62 15.30 -9.31
C GLU A 12 -0.44 15.19 -10.40
N LEU A 13 -0.01 14.71 -11.57
CA LEU A 13 -0.84 14.44 -12.73
C LEU A 13 -0.96 12.92 -12.97
N PRO A 14 -2.10 12.43 -13.48
CA PRO A 14 -2.26 11.03 -13.82
C PRO A 14 -1.38 10.63 -15.00
N GLY A 15 -0.85 9.41 -14.92
CA GLY A 15 -0.06 8.79 -15.97
C GLY A 15 -0.23 7.28 -16.02
N ILE A 16 0.29 6.69 -17.07
CA ILE A 16 0.32 5.25 -17.31
C ILE A 16 1.69 4.83 -17.86
N ILE A 17 2.17 3.68 -17.47
CA ILE A 17 3.40 3.10 -18.05
C ILE A 17 3.00 2.25 -19.24
N ASP A 18 3.60 2.53 -20.42
CA ASP A 18 3.37 1.76 -21.64
C ASP A 18 4.21 0.46 -21.67
N SER A 19 4.02 -0.37 -22.68
CA SER A 19 4.72 -1.66 -22.85
C SER A 19 6.24 -1.53 -22.92
N ASP A 20 6.74 -0.38 -23.34
CA ASP A 20 8.17 -0.10 -23.49
C ASP A 20 8.77 0.50 -22.19
N GLY A 21 7.93 0.64 -21.15
CA GLY A 21 8.32 1.20 -19.85
C GLY A 21 8.32 2.74 -19.83
N ASN A 22 7.79 3.41 -20.85
CA ASN A 22 7.72 4.86 -20.87
C ASN A 22 6.50 5.38 -20.10
N LEU A 23 6.69 6.52 -19.46
CA LEU A 23 5.60 7.24 -18.82
C LEU A 23 4.81 8.05 -19.83
N ARG A 24 3.52 7.78 -19.94
CA ARG A 24 2.57 8.51 -20.78
C ARG A 24 1.61 9.32 -19.91
N SER A 25 1.36 10.57 -20.33
CA SER A 25 0.43 11.45 -19.62
C SER A 25 -1.03 11.10 -19.91
N LEU A 26 -1.83 11.04 -18.86
CA LEU A 26 -3.29 10.96 -18.91
C LEU A 26 -3.94 12.31 -18.54
N ALA A 27 -3.14 13.35 -18.30
CA ALA A 27 -3.62 14.67 -17.89
C ALA A 27 -4.57 15.28 -18.95
N GLY A 28 -5.73 15.76 -18.50
CA GLY A 28 -6.78 16.29 -19.38
C GLY A 28 -7.60 15.25 -20.14
N LEU A 29 -7.23 13.95 -20.06
CA LEU A 29 -7.95 12.86 -20.71
C LEU A 29 -8.85 12.09 -19.73
N VAL A 30 -8.48 12.06 -18.46
CA VAL A 30 -9.21 11.36 -17.41
C VAL A 30 -9.49 12.28 -16.23
N ASN A 31 -10.56 12.00 -15.50
CA ASN A 31 -10.83 12.58 -14.19
C ASN A 31 -10.49 11.55 -13.11
N GLU A 32 -9.20 11.53 -12.68
CA GLU A 32 -8.71 10.58 -11.68
C GLU A 32 -9.39 10.71 -10.31
N GLY A 33 -10.04 11.83 -10.03
CA GLY A 33 -10.82 12.05 -8.80
C GLY A 33 -12.24 11.53 -8.86
N SER A 34 -12.70 11.01 -10.00
CA SER A 34 -14.04 10.45 -10.12
C SER A 34 -14.08 8.99 -9.66
N GLU A 35 -15.20 8.58 -9.03
CA GLU A 35 -15.45 7.16 -8.70
C GLU A 35 -15.39 6.24 -9.92
N GLN A 36 -15.69 6.78 -11.11
CA GLN A 36 -15.68 6.02 -12.36
C GLN A 36 -14.29 5.65 -12.83
N PHE A 37 -13.25 6.43 -12.49
CA PHE A 37 -11.88 6.23 -13.00
C PHE A 37 -11.34 4.84 -12.67
N LEU A 38 -11.50 4.39 -11.42
CA LEU A 38 -11.03 3.09 -10.94
C LEU A 38 -12.07 1.97 -11.06
N SER A 39 -13.27 2.27 -11.60
CA SER A 39 -14.29 1.25 -11.86
C SER A 39 -13.89 0.31 -12.98
N ASP A 40 -14.53 -0.87 -13.05
CA ASP A 40 -14.33 -1.84 -14.15
C ASP A 40 -14.50 -1.18 -15.53
N LYS A 41 -15.49 -0.28 -15.67
CA LYS A 41 -15.72 0.46 -16.91
C LYS A 41 -14.58 1.42 -17.22
N GLY A 42 -14.14 2.21 -16.23
CA GLY A 42 -13.05 3.18 -16.39
C GLY A 42 -11.71 2.50 -16.74
N LEU A 43 -11.39 1.41 -16.05
CA LEU A 43 -10.19 0.63 -16.35
C LEU A 43 -10.26 -0.04 -17.71
N ALA A 44 -11.44 -0.56 -18.12
CA ALA A 44 -11.63 -1.10 -19.46
C ALA A 44 -11.52 -0.03 -20.57
N GLU A 45 -11.97 1.20 -20.32
CA GLU A 45 -11.80 2.32 -21.26
C GLU A 45 -10.32 2.69 -21.41
N LEU A 46 -9.56 2.77 -20.31
CA LEU A 46 -8.10 2.98 -20.32
C LEU A 46 -7.37 1.87 -21.08
N GLY A 47 -7.73 0.60 -20.84
CA GLY A 47 -7.10 -0.54 -21.51
C GLY A 47 -7.30 -0.59 -23.03
N ARG A 48 -8.31 0.13 -23.57
CA ARG A 48 -8.54 0.27 -25.02
C ARG A 48 -7.78 1.44 -25.64
N MET A 49 -7.17 2.31 -24.84
CA MET A 49 -6.43 3.45 -25.37
C MET A 49 -5.16 3.00 -26.10
N ASN A 50 -4.86 3.65 -27.22
CA ASN A 50 -3.58 3.47 -27.86
C ASN A 50 -2.53 4.31 -27.13
N LEU A 51 -1.80 3.68 -26.20
CA LEU A 51 -0.85 4.37 -25.31
C LEU A 51 0.29 5.05 -26.10
N SER A 52 0.67 4.54 -27.28
CA SER A 52 1.73 5.15 -28.08
C SER A 52 1.38 6.54 -28.62
N LYS A 53 0.07 6.87 -28.70
CA LYS A 53 -0.42 8.19 -29.11
C LYS A 53 -0.53 9.19 -27.96
N LEU A 54 -0.39 8.74 -26.71
CA LEU A 54 -0.43 9.63 -25.55
C LEU A 54 0.86 10.44 -25.44
N PRO A 55 0.80 11.66 -24.90
CA PRO A 55 2.00 12.48 -24.69
C PRO A 55 3.04 11.77 -23.83
N LEU A 56 4.26 11.69 -24.32
CA LEU A 56 5.41 11.19 -23.56
C LEU A 56 5.78 12.20 -22.49
N VAL A 57 5.96 11.71 -21.25
CA VAL A 57 6.48 12.54 -20.16
C VAL A 57 8.00 12.39 -20.12
N PRO A 58 8.76 13.45 -20.40
CA PRO A 58 10.20 13.36 -20.47
C PRO A 58 10.86 13.26 -19.09
N GLY A 59 12.06 12.70 -19.06
CA GLY A 59 12.90 12.62 -17.87
C GLY A 59 12.43 11.59 -16.85
N LYS A 60 12.75 11.84 -15.56
CA LYS A 60 12.38 11.00 -14.42
C LYS A 60 11.65 11.85 -13.38
N PRO A 61 10.38 12.19 -13.61
CA PRO A 61 9.63 12.97 -12.63
C PRO A 61 9.47 12.20 -11.33
N ARG A 62 9.28 12.93 -10.21
CA ARG A 62 8.86 12.33 -8.94
C ARG A 62 7.52 11.62 -9.14
N PHE A 63 7.35 10.45 -8.54
CA PHE A 63 6.07 9.79 -8.39
C PHE A 63 5.46 10.09 -7.02
N GLY A 64 4.18 10.46 -7.01
CA GLY A 64 3.36 10.54 -5.82
C GLY A 64 2.68 9.19 -5.52
N CYS A 65 1.81 9.17 -4.51
CA CYS A 65 0.89 8.05 -4.33
C CYS A 65 0.09 7.85 -5.62
N PRO A 66 0.03 6.62 -6.18
CA PRO A 66 -0.61 6.38 -7.47
C PRO A 66 -2.14 6.48 -7.44
N VAL A 67 -2.74 6.67 -6.26
CA VAL A 67 -4.17 6.82 -6.04
C VAL A 67 -4.48 8.25 -5.63
N ALA A 68 -5.41 8.89 -6.35
CA ALA A 68 -5.94 10.21 -6.00
C ALA A 68 -7.08 10.07 -4.98
N ASN A 69 -7.28 11.12 -4.17
CA ASN A 69 -8.44 11.29 -3.29
C ASN A 69 -8.72 10.09 -2.35
N VAL A 70 -7.67 9.49 -1.81
CA VAL A 70 -7.79 8.45 -0.78
C VAL A 70 -8.61 9.00 0.39
N SER A 71 -9.76 8.39 0.68
CA SER A 71 -10.61 8.81 1.80
C SER A 71 -10.34 8.01 3.08
N LYS A 72 -9.88 6.78 2.93
CA LYS A 72 -9.48 5.90 4.03
C LYS A 72 -8.20 5.15 3.68
N PHE A 73 -7.29 5.10 4.65
CA PHE A 73 -6.13 4.24 4.61
C PHE A 73 -6.25 3.26 5.78
N VAL A 74 -6.93 2.15 5.52
CA VAL A 74 -7.18 1.07 6.47
C VAL A 74 -5.97 0.15 6.52
N ALA A 75 -5.66 -0.40 7.69
CA ALA A 75 -4.55 -1.33 7.85
C ALA A 75 -4.98 -2.56 8.66
N ILE A 76 -4.37 -3.70 8.32
CA ILE A 76 -4.59 -4.99 9.00
C ILE A 76 -3.32 -5.39 9.74
N GLY A 77 -3.41 -5.52 11.05
CA GLY A 77 -2.30 -5.94 11.91
C GLY A 77 -2.13 -7.45 12.00
N LEU A 78 -0.89 -7.89 12.22
CA LEU A 78 -0.54 -9.29 12.55
C LEU A 78 -1.18 -10.32 11.61
N ASN A 79 -1.03 -10.13 10.31
CA ASN A 79 -1.73 -10.94 9.30
C ASN A 79 -0.85 -12.01 8.61
N TYR A 80 0.32 -12.32 9.13
CA TYR A 80 1.18 -13.38 8.60
C TYR A 80 1.53 -14.39 9.69
N THR A 81 1.35 -15.69 9.40
CA THR A 81 1.56 -16.77 10.38
C THR A 81 3.00 -16.85 10.87
N ASP A 82 3.95 -16.60 10.00
CA ASP A 82 5.38 -16.57 10.30
C ASP A 82 5.79 -15.31 11.07
N HIS A 83 5.17 -14.15 10.80
CA HIS A 83 5.36 -12.95 11.60
C HIS A 83 4.77 -13.09 13.03
N ALA A 84 3.61 -13.73 13.17
CA ALA A 84 3.05 -14.04 14.48
C ALA A 84 3.99 -14.92 15.32
N LYS A 85 4.66 -15.89 14.70
CA LYS A 85 5.70 -16.72 15.35
C LYS A 85 6.94 -15.90 15.73
N GLU A 86 7.42 -15.01 14.86
CA GLU A 86 8.58 -14.13 15.10
C GLU A 86 8.37 -13.27 16.34
N THR A 87 7.18 -12.67 16.48
CA THR A 87 6.84 -11.77 17.58
C THR A 87 6.28 -12.50 18.82
N ASN A 88 6.21 -13.83 18.77
CA ASN A 88 5.57 -14.68 19.82
C ASN A 88 4.15 -14.22 20.16
N SER A 89 3.40 -13.77 19.16
CA SER A 89 2.04 -13.30 19.30
C SER A 89 1.05 -14.42 18.99
N PRO A 90 -0.08 -14.50 19.71
CA PRO A 90 -1.13 -15.44 19.36
C PRO A 90 -1.73 -15.09 18.00
N ILE A 91 -2.11 -16.12 17.22
CA ILE A 91 -2.84 -15.90 15.96
C ILE A 91 -4.19 -15.25 16.28
N PRO A 92 -4.51 -14.09 15.70
CA PRO A 92 -5.79 -13.43 15.93
C PRO A 92 -6.94 -14.26 15.35
N LYS A 93 -8.12 -14.19 16.00
CA LYS A 93 -9.31 -14.90 15.54
C LYS A 93 -10.03 -14.20 14.40
N GLU A 94 -9.78 -12.91 14.23
CA GLU A 94 -10.34 -12.01 13.21
C GLU A 94 -9.35 -10.90 12.88
N PRO A 95 -9.44 -10.25 11.71
CA PRO A 95 -8.51 -9.20 11.30
C PRO A 95 -8.45 -8.05 12.31
N ILE A 96 -7.24 -7.69 12.76
CA ILE A 96 -7.02 -6.52 13.60
C ILE A 96 -7.02 -5.29 12.69
N ILE A 97 -8.07 -4.46 12.79
CA ILE A 97 -8.20 -3.24 12.00
C ILE A 97 -7.64 -2.04 12.77
N PHE A 98 -6.83 -1.23 12.10
CA PHE A 98 -6.46 0.11 12.55
C PHE A 98 -6.37 1.07 11.36
N MET A 99 -6.25 2.37 11.65
CA MET A 99 -6.20 3.38 10.59
C MET A 99 -4.81 3.99 10.49
N LYS A 100 -4.33 4.13 9.27
CA LYS A 100 -3.25 5.06 8.97
C LYS A 100 -3.87 6.40 8.62
N THR A 101 -3.48 7.45 9.33
CA THR A 101 -4.02 8.80 9.08
C THR A 101 -3.53 9.34 7.74
N LEU A 102 -4.37 10.11 7.03
CA LEU A 102 -4.06 10.52 5.66
C LEU A 102 -2.83 11.44 5.53
N ASN A 103 -2.42 12.10 6.61
CA ASN A 103 -1.18 12.90 6.65
C ASN A 103 0.09 12.03 6.48
N CYS A 104 0.01 10.73 6.77
CA CYS A 104 1.15 9.84 6.56
C CYS A 104 1.34 9.43 5.11
N LEU A 105 0.29 9.54 4.27
CA LEU A 105 0.32 9.10 2.87
C LEU A 105 1.26 9.96 2.03
N GLN A 106 2.15 9.31 1.29
CA GLN A 106 3.09 9.99 0.40
C GLN A 106 3.53 9.13 -0.78
N GLY A 107 4.32 9.72 -1.66
CA GLY A 107 4.93 9.01 -2.79
C GLY A 107 5.95 7.96 -2.34
N PRO A 108 6.19 6.94 -3.18
CA PRO A 108 7.00 5.77 -2.83
C PRO A 108 8.47 6.10 -2.53
N ASN A 109 8.99 7.17 -3.13
CA ASN A 109 10.40 7.56 -3.04
C ASN A 109 10.60 8.89 -2.30
N ASP A 110 9.57 9.37 -1.61
CA ASP A 110 9.69 10.56 -0.76
C ASP A 110 10.36 10.19 0.58
N ASP A 111 11.08 11.14 1.16
CA ASP A 111 11.76 10.93 2.43
C ASP A 111 10.77 10.66 3.57
N VAL A 112 11.07 9.65 4.38
CA VAL A 112 10.34 9.36 5.63
C VAL A 112 10.96 10.16 6.77
N MET A 113 10.16 10.95 7.47
CA MET A 113 10.61 11.77 8.60
C MET A 113 10.54 10.99 9.90
N ILE A 114 11.67 10.74 10.53
CA ILE A 114 11.72 10.17 11.88
C ILE A 114 11.13 11.20 12.86
N PRO A 115 10.11 10.86 13.67
CA PRO A 115 9.52 11.78 14.64
C PRO A 115 10.53 12.26 15.66
N ARG A 116 10.34 13.48 16.15
CA ARG A 116 11.24 14.08 17.15
C ARG A 116 11.34 13.19 18.40
N GLY A 117 12.56 12.78 18.73
CA GLY A 117 12.85 11.92 19.90
C GLY A 117 12.52 10.44 19.68
N SER A 118 12.04 10.06 18.50
CA SER A 118 11.84 8.64 18.17
C SER A 118 13.19 7.92 18.05
N VAL A 119 13.23 6.72 18.62
CA VAL A 119 14.36 5.78 18.55
C VAL A 119 13.91 4.37 18.13
N LYS A 120 12.60 4.19 17.83
CA LYS A 120 12.00 2.89 17.49
C LYS A 120 11.21 2.93 16.18
N THR A 121 11.65 3.76 15.21
CA THR A 121 11.06 3.76 13.86
C THR A 121 11.45 2.49 13.11
N ASP A 122 10.48 1.79 12.55
CA ASP A 122 10.59 0.45 11.97
C ASP A 122 9.94 0.41 10.58
N TRP A 123 10.25 -0.59 9.78
CA TRP A 123 9.80 -0.82 8.42
C TRP A 123 8.81 -1.99 8.34
N GLU A 124 7.90 -1.95 7.37
CA GLU A 124 6.96 -3.03 7.07
C GLU A 124 6.58 -3.02 5.59
N VAL A 125 7.12 -3.97 4.80
CA VAL A 125 6.65 -4.15 3.42
C VAL A 125 5.30 -4.83 3.41
N GLU A 126 4.35 -4.28 2.65
CA GLU A 126 2.97 -4.79 2.60
C GLU A 126 2.38 -4.73 1.19
N LEU A 127 1.47 -5.66 0.90
CA LEU A 127 0.54 -5.55 -0.21
C LEU A 127 -0.58 -4.57 0.19
N GLY A 128 -0.85 -3.57 -0.61
CA GLY A 128 -2.00 -2.70 -0.48
C GLY A 128 -3.08 -3.05 -1.52
N ILE A 129 -4.33 -3.10 -1.09
CA ILE A 129 -5.51 -3.29 -1.93
C ILE A 129 -6.10 -1.92 -2.23
N VAL A 130 -6.37 -1.61 -3.49
CA VAL A 130 -7.08 -0.38 -3.88
C VAL A 130 -8.51 -0.73 -4.30
N ILE A 131 -9.47 -0.15 -3.61
CA ILE A 131 -10.90 -0.34 -3.87
C ILE A 131 -11.30 0.37 -5.17
N GLY A 132 -12.06 -0.31 -6.03
CA GLY A 132 -12.48 0.18 -7.34
C GLY A 132 -13.91 0.73 -7.40
N LYS A 133 -14.74 0.37 -6.45
CA LYS A 133 -16.16 0.79 -6.39
C LYS A 133 -16.67 0.77 -4.96
N LYS A 134 -17.83 1.43 -4.71
CA LYS A 134 -18.46 1.41 -3.39
C LYS A 134 -18.63 -0.03 -2.89
N THR A 135 -18.11 -0.30 -1.68
CA THR A 135 -18.03 -1.64 -1.07
C THR A 135 -18.62 -1.60 0.33
N ARG A 136 -19.69 -2.37 0.53
CA ARG A 136 -20.40 -2.46 1.82
C ARG A 136 -21.08 -3.81 1.95
N TYR A 137 -20.83 -4.54 3.03
CA TYR A 137 -21.40 -5.87 3.30
C TYR A 137 -21.20 -6.88 2.16
N VAL A 138 -20.03 -6.89 1.56
CA VAL A 138 -19.74 -7.81 0.44
C VAL A 138 -19.34 -9.19 0.98
N THR A 139 -19.72 -10.23 0.25
CA THR A 139 -19.30 -11.59 0.55
C THR A 139 -17.83 -11.82 0.16
N GLN A 140 -17.19 -12.86 0.68
CA GLN A 140 -15.84 -13.21 0.25
C GLN A 140 -15.77 -13.59 -1.25
N ASP A 141 -16.86 -14.16 -1.79
CA ASP A 141 -16.91 -14.57 -3.19
C ASP A 141 -16.98 -13.37 -4.13
N ASP A 142 -17.61 -12.28 -3.72
CA ASP A 142 -17.74 -11.05 -4.50
C ASP A 142 -16.58 -10.06 -4.25
N ALA A 143 -15.79 -10.27 -3.20
CA ALA A 143 -14.84 -9.27 -2.68
C ALA A 143 -13.82 -8.80 -3.73
N LEU A 144 -13.25 -9.73 -4.51
CA LEU A 144 -12.23 -9.39 -5.52
C LEU A 144 -12.80 -8.57 -6.69
N ASP A 145 -14.10 -8.63 -6.94
CA ASP A 145 -14.77 -7.78 -7.93
C ASP A 145 -14.85 -6.31 -7.52
N HIS A 146 -14.53 -6.01 -6.27
CA HIS A 146 -14.48 -4.66 -5.75
C HIS A 146 -13.08 -4.05 -5.78
N VAL A 147 -12.08 -4.78 -6.26
CA VAL A 147 -10.67 -4.35 -6.33
C VAL A 147 -10.38 -3.70 -7.67
N ALA A 148 -9.82 -2.48 -7.66
CA ALA A 148 -9.26 -1.85 -8.86
C ALA A 148 -7.88 -2.42 -9.20
N GLY A 149 -7.07 -2.69 -8.17
CA GLY A 149 -5.72 -3.18 -8.30
C GLY A 149 -4.97 -3.17 -6.98
N TYR A 150 -3.66 -3.30 -7.08
CA TYR A 150 -2.77 -3.47 -5.94
C TYR A 150 -1.63 -2.45 -5.97
N VAL A 151 -1.14 -2.10 -4.80
CA VAL A 151 -0.02 -1.16 -4.61
C VAL A 151 0.98 -1.75 -3.62
N LEU A 152 2.24 -1.35 -3.73
CA LEU A 152 3.24 -1.59 -2.71
C LEU A 152 3.10 -0.52 -1.63
N VAL A 153 3.11 -0.93 -0.37
CA VAL A 153 3.02 -0.06 0.80
C VAL A 153 4.21 -0.31 1.71
N ASN A 154 4.73 0.74 2.34
CA ASN A 154 5.58 0.62 3.50
C ASN A 154 4.80 1.15 4.72
N ASP A 155 4.30 0.24 5.58
CA ASP A 155 3.59 0.61 6.81
C ASP A 155 4.59 0.98 7.91
N VAL A 156 5.32 2.08 7.69
CA VAL A 156 6.31 2.57 8.64
C VAL A 156 5.67 2.80 10.01
N SER A 157 6.36 2.38 11.06
CA SER A 157 5.83 2.29 12.41
C SER A 157 6.79 2.90 13.43
N GLU A 158 6.30 3.70 14.33
CA GLU A 158 7.02 4.09 15.54
C GLU A 158 6.56 3.17 16.68
N ARG A 159 7.41 2.20 17.06
CA ARG A 159 7.03 1.10 17.94
C ARG A 159 6.73 1.52 19.39
N GLU A 160 7.45 2.53 19.91
CA GLU A 160 7.14 3.06 21.25
C GLU A 160 5.74 3.67 21.26
N TYR A 161 5.39 4.50 20.26
CA TYR A 161 4.08 5.13 20.19
C TYR A 161 2.96 4.11 19.96
N GLN A 162 3.24 3.07 19.16
CA GLN A 162 2.30 2.00 18.85
C GLN A 162 2.01 1.12 20.08
N MET A 163 3.06 0.67 20.78
CA MET A 163 2.95 -0.45 21.73
C MET A 163 3.14 -0.03 23.19
N GLU A 164 3.86 1.06 23.48
CA GLU A 164 4.25 1.41 24.86
C GLU A 164 3.49 2.62 25.39
N ARG A 165 2.77 3.38 24.53
CA ARG A 165 2.07 4.61 24.89
C ARG A 165 0.56 4.49 24.84
N GLY A 166 0.01 3.38 25.33
CA GLY A 166 -1.41 3.07 25.38
C GLY A 166 -1.88 2.17 24.23
N PRO A 167 -3.17 1.75 24.23
CA PRO A 167 -3.63 0.64 23.37
C PRO A 167 -3.86 1.03 21.90
N GLN A 168 -3.87 2.31 21.54
CA GLN A 168 -4.18 2.75 20.19
C GLN A 168 -2.92 2.78 19.29
N TRP A 169 -2.91 1.91 18.28
CA TRP A 169 -1.79 1.77 17.35
C TRP A 169 -1.61 2.98 16.43
N ASP A 170 -2.70 3.70 16.14
CA ASP A 170 -2.70 4.82 15.21
C ASP A 170 -1.63 5.88 15.51
N LYS A 171 -1.27 6.07 16.80
CA LYS A 171 -0.20 7.00 17.20
C LYS A 171 1.15 6.65 16.61
N GLY A 172 1.47 5.37 16.49
CA GLY A 172 2.72 4.89 15.90
C GLY A 172 2.64 4.65 14.41
N LYS A 173 1.44 4.51 13.87
CA LYS A 173 1.16 4.17 12.48
C LYS A 173 0.79 5.39 11.60
N GLY A 174 0.36 6.49 12.24
CA GLY A 174 -0.11 7.70 11.58
C GLY A 174 0.86 8.89 11.67
N CYS A 175 2.13 8.70 12.02
CA CYS A 175 3.11 9.78 11.98
C CYS A 175 3.26 10.31 10.56
N ASP A 176 3.54 11.61 10.41
CA ASP A 176 3.73 12.24 9.10
C ASP A 176 4.73 11.44 8.26
N THR A 177 4.39 11.20 6.98
CA THR A 177 5.19 10.48 5.99
C THR A 177 5.34 8.96 6.20
N PHE A 178 4.67 8.36 7.18
CA PHE A 178 4.81 6.93 7.52
C PHE A 178 4.00 5.99 6.61
N GLY A 179 3.51 6.47 5.49
CA GLY A 179 2.75 5.70 4.50
C GLY A 179 3.22 5.91 3.06
N PRO A 180 4.48 5.58 2.70
CA PRO A 180 4.89 5.52 1.30
C PRO A 180 4.07 4.48 0.53
N VAL A 181 3.46 4.89 -0.61
CA VAL A 181 2.64 4.02 -1.47
C VAL A 181 3.05 4.17 -2.93
N GLY A 182 3.22 3.07 -3.62
CA GLY A 182 3.52 3.04 -5.05
C GLY A 182 4.79 2.26 -5.39
N PRO A 183 5.42 2.47 -6.55
CA PRO A 183 5.20 3.57 -7.52
C PRO A 183 3.97 3.40 -8.40
N TYR A 184 3.44 2.18 -8.51
CA TYR A 184 2.34 1.85 -9.42
C TYR A 184 1.09 1.43 -8.64
N LEU A 185 -0.08 1.78 -9.17
CA LEU A 185 -1.27 0.98 -9.03
C LEU A 185 -1.26 -0.03 -10.18
N VAL A 186 -1.04 -1.30 -9.85
CA VAL A 186 -1.10 -2.42 -10.79
C VAL A 186 -2.53 -2.91 -10.83
N THR A 187 -3.20 -2.82 -11.97
CA THR A 187 -4.61 -3.21 -12.09
C THR A 187 -4.80 -4.71 -11.88
N ARG A 188 -5.97 -5.12 -11.35
CA ARG A 188 -6.23 -6.50 -10.89
C ARG A 188 -6.03 -7.57 -11.97
N ASP A 189 -6.25 -7.23 -13.24
CA ASP A 189 -6.04 -8.12 -14.39
C ASP A 189 -4.58 -8.55 -14.58
N GLU A 190 -3.62 -7.75 -14.07
CA GLU A 190 -2.19 -8.06 -14.08
C GLU A 190 -1.74 -8.88 -12.85
N VAL A 191 -2.64 -9.10 -11.88
CA VAL A 191 -2.39 -9.84 -10.65
C VAL A 191 -3.44 -10.95 -10.52
N PRO A 192 -3.28 -12.07 -11.22
CA PRO A 192 -4.29 -13.13 -11.26
C PRO A 192 -4.53 -13.80 -9.91
N ASP A 193 -3.52 -13.86 -9.05
CA ASP A 193 -3.63 -14.39 -7.69
C ASP A 193 -2.89 -13.52 -6.67
N PRO A 194 -3.59 -12.66 -5.93
CA PRO A 194 -2.97 -11.83 -4.90
C PRO A 194 -2.45 -12.62 -3.68
N GLN A 195 -2.76 -13.92 -3.59
CA GLN A 195 -2.27 -14.79 -2.52
C GLN A 195 -1.00 -15.58 -2.92
N SER A 196 -0.33 -15.21 -4.02
CA SER A 196 0.87 -15.88 -4.50
C SER A 196 2.01 -14.92 -4.85
N LEU A 197 2.07 -13.77 -4.17
CA LEU A 197 3.03 -12.70 -4.41
C LEU A 197 4.19 -12.79 -3.42
N GLU A 198 5.42 -12.59 -3.91
CA GLU A 198 6.60 -12.46 -3.07
C GLU A 198 6.80 -11.00 -2.64
N LEU A 199 7.10 -10.78 -1.35
CA LEU A 199 7.41 -9.47 -0.79
C LEU A 199 8.81 -9.46 -0.21
N TRP A 200 9.51 -8.35 -0.39
CA TRP A 200 10.84 -8.18 0.19
C TRP A 200 11.13 -6.73 0.55
N LEU A 201 11.99 -6.54 1.55
CA LEU A 201 12.49 -5.24 1.95
C LEU A 201 13.96 -5.33 2.36
N ASP A 202 14.75 -4.41 1.85
CA ASP A 202 16.15 -4.20 2.22
C ASP A 202 16.30 -2.87 2.97
N VAL A 203 17.18 -2.83 3.97
CA VAL A 203 17.66 -1.59 4.60
C VAL A 203 19.16 -1.49 4.33
N ASN A 204 19.59 -0.39 3.70
CA ASN A 204 20.98 -0.16 3.30
C ASN A 204 21.57 -1.31 2.47
N GLY A 205 20.76 -1.88 1.57
CA GLY A 205 21.15 -2.99 0.72
C GLY A 205 21.23 -4.36 1.42
N LYS A 206 20.87 -4.44 2.71
CA LYS A 206 20.77 -5.72 3.43
C LYS A 206 19.32 -6.19 3.47
N ARG A 207 19.05 -7.44 3.05
CA ARG A 207 17.74 -8.07 3.13
C ARG A 207 17.29 -8.19 4.58
N MET A 208 16.14 -7.59 4.89
CA MET A 208 15.51 -7.59 6.19
C MET A 208 14.22 -8.42 6.18
N GLN A 209 13.36 -8.22 5.19
CA GLN A 209 12.13 -8.99 5.06
C GLN A 209 12.11 -9.81 3.77
N THR A 210 11.61 -11.03 3.86
CA THR A 210 11.25 -11.90 2.73
C THR A 210 10.01 -12.66 3.14
N GLY A 211 8.96 -12.57 2.32
CA GLY A 211 7.68 -13.23 2.60
C GLY A 211 6.91 -13.52 1.34
N ASN A 212 5.77 -14.17 1.51
CA ASN A 212 4.83 -14.45 0.42
C ASN A 212 3.40 -14.32 0.94
N THR A 213 2.52 -13.70 0.18
CA THR A 213 1.10 -13.51 0.57
C THR A 213 0.35 -14.81 0.84
N LYS A 214 0.87 -15.96 0.41
CA LYS A 214 0.30 -17.28 0.75
C LYS A 214 0.32 -17.61 2.24
N THR A 215 1.18 -16.91 3.03
CA THR A 215 1.26 -17.11 4.49
C THR A 215 0.40 -16.13 5.28
N MET A 216 -0.42 -15.32 4.59
CA MET A 216 -1.45 -14.51 5.25
C MET A 216 -2.39 -15.38 6.08
N ILE A 217 -2.76 -14.90 7.26
CA ILE A 217 -3.76 -15.51 8.14
C ILE A 217 -5.15 -15.29 7.53
N PHE A 218 -5.43 -14.04 7.14
CA PHE A 218 -6.67 -13.63 6.47
C PHE A 218 -6.34 -13.22 5.04
N PRO A 219 -6.82 -13.96 4.03
CA PRO A 219 -6.57 -13.66 2.63
C PRO A 219 -7.28 -12.36 2.18
N VAL A 220 -6.84 -11.79 1.05
CA VAL A 220 -7.36 -10.53 0.50
C VAL A 220 -8.89 -10.47 0.46
N LYS A 221 -9.54 -11.54 -0.02
CA LYS A 221 -11.01 -11.60 -0.11
C LYS A 221 -11.70 -11.52 1.25
N GLU A 222 -11.14 -12.15 2.27
CA GLU A 222 -11.66 -12.12 3.64
C GLU A 222 -11.48 -10.74 4.26
N ILE A 223 -10.32 -10.12 4.08
CA ILE A 223 -10.05 -8.75 4.55
C ILE A 223 -11.09 -7.77 4.00
N ILE A 224 -11.35 -7.79 2.69
CA ILE A 224 -12.31 -6.88 2.07
C ILE A 224 -13.73 -7.13 2.61
N SER A 225 -14.16 -8.39 2.65
CA SER A 225 -15.45 -8.78 3.21
C SER A 225 -15.60 -8.27 4.63
N TYR A 226 -14.64 -8.59 5.50
CA TYR A 226 -14.65 -8.23 6.91
C TYR A 226 -14.65 -6.71 7.13
N VAL A 227 -13.75 -5.96 6.50
CA VAL A 227 -13.70 -4.48 6.64
C VAL A 227 -15.01 -3.84 6.19
N SER A 228 -15.64 -4.39 5.14
CA SER A 228 -16.90 -3.88 4.60
C SER A 228 -18.10 -4.06 5.53
N GLU A 229 -18.00 -4.88 6.58
CA GLU A 229 -19.03 -5.00 7.61
C GLU A 229 -19.09 -3.77 8.51
N PHE A 230 -17.95 -3.15 8.79
CA PHE A 230 -17.84 -2.04 9.74
C PHE A 230 -17.95 -0.68 9.06
N MET A 231 -17.42 -0.55 7.86
CA MET A 231 -17.38 0.73 7.17
C MET A 231 -17.61 0.59 5.67
N THR A 232 -18.27 1.57 5.06
CA THR A 232 -18.35 1.67 3.60
C THR A 232 -17.01 2.11 3.05
N LEU A 233 -16.46 1.33 2.12
CA LEU A 233 -15.28 1.70 1.33
C LEU A 233 -15.70 2.32 0.01
N PHE A 234 -14.89 3.23 -0.51
CA PHE A 234 -15.12 3.94 -1.77
C PHE A 234 -13.97 3.69 -2.74
N ALA A 235 -14.21 3.98 -4.02
CA ALA A 235 -13.15 3.91 -5.03
C ALA A 235 -11.96 4.80 -4.62
N GLY A 236 -10.76 4.23 -4.62
CA GLY A 236 -9.54 4.87 -4.17
C GLY A 236 -9.19 4.68 -2.69
N ASP A 237 -10.06 4.09 -1.86
CA ASP A 237 -9.66 3.68 -0.51
C ASP A 237 -8.61 2.59 -0.58
N ILE A 238 -7.63 2.64 0.34
CA ILE A 238 -6.52 1.69 0.41
C ILE A 238 -6.66 0.85 1.67
N ILE A 239 -6.49 -0.48 1.52
CA ILE A 239 -6.35 -1.40 2.64
C ILE A 239 -4.96 -2.04 2.55
N THR A 240 -4.10 -1.81 3.53
CA THR A 240 -2.81 -2.50 3.64
C THR A 240 -2.97 -3.77 4.49
N THR A 241 -2.28 -4.86 4.12
CA THR A 241 -2.73 -6.23 4.46
C THR A 241 -1.87 -6.93 5.51
N GLY A 242 -1.00 -6.19 6.19
CA GLY A 242 -0.04 -6.76 7.12
C GLY A 242 1.30 -7.10 6.48
N THR A 243 2.30 -7.29 7.30
CA THR A 243 3.69 -7.46 6.91
C THR A 243 4.20 -8.87 7.20
N PRO A 244 5.09 -9.45 6.35
CA PRO A 244 5.81 -10.69 6.64
C PRO A 244 6.90 -10.48 7.71
N PRO A 245 7.55 -11.55 8.23
CA PRO A 245 8.62 -11.45 9.22
C PRO A 245 9.84 -10.65 8.73
N GLY A 246 10.68 -10.23 9.66
CA GLY A 246 11.92 -9.48 9.42
C GLY A 246 11.80 -7.99 9.76
N VAL A 247 10.78 -7.60 10.54
CA VAL A 247 10.68 -6.26 11.11
C VAL A 247 11.77 -6.02 12.17
N GLY A 248 12.20 -4.78 12.30
CA GLY A 248 13.30 -4.43 13.22
C GLY A 248 12.97 -4.72 14.68
N SER A 249 11.71 -4.54 15.09
CA SER A 249 11.23 -4.84 16.44
C SER A 249 11.20 -6.35 16.76
N GLY A 250 11.11 -7.21 15.75
CA GLY A 250 11.18 -8.68 15.89
C GLY A 250 12.61 -9.23 16.01
N MET A 251 13.62 -8.44 15.67
CA MET A 251 15.01 -8.86 15.68
C MET A 251 15.59 -8.98 17.10
N LYS A 252 16.67 -9.78 17.24
CA LYS A 252 17.41 -9.95 18.49
C LYS A 252 18.93 -9.75 18.24
N PRO A 253 19.52 -8.63 18.66
CA PRO A 253 18.88 -7.45 19.27
C PRO A 253 17.96 -6.70 18.27
N GLN A 254 17.01 -5.93 18.79
CA GLN A 254 16.15 -5.06 17.97
C GLN A 254 16.96 -4.05 17.17
N VAL A 255 16.51 -3.77 15.96
CA VAL A 255 17.14 -2.80 15.04
C VAL A 255 16.07 -1.82 14.56
N PHE A 256 16.39 -0.52 14.59
CA PHE A 256 15.47 0.53 14.17
C PHE A 256 16.14 1.48 13.18
N LEU A 257 15.34 2.15 12.37
CA LEU A 257 15.79 3.12 11.38
C LEU A 257 16.43 4.35 12.03
N LYS A 258 17.43 4.87 11.35
CA LYS A 258 18.12 6.12 11.68
C LYS A 258 18.10 7.06 10.49
N ALA A 259 18.31 8.34 10.74
CA ALA A 259 18.45 9.32 9.67
C ALA A 259 19.58 8.91 8.71
N GLY A 260 19.30 8.92 7.43
CA GLY A 260 20.20 8.49 6.36
C GLY A 260 20.09 7.02 5.96
N ASP A 261 19.31 6.20 6.67
CA ASP A 261 19.02 4.83 6.22
C ASP A 261 18.13 4.85 4.94
N VAL A 262 18.41 3.92 4.03
CA VAL A 262 17.69 3.77 2.77
C VAL A 262 16.96 2.45 2.76
N MET A 263 15.64 2.51 2.56
CA MET A 263 14.78 1.34 2.38
C MET A 263 14.54 1.10 0.89
N THR A 264 14.70 -0.14 0.45
CA THR A 264 14.30 -0.60 -0.90
C THR A 264 13.38 -1.79 -0.74
N LEU A 265 12.22 -1.75 -1.36
CA LEU A 265 11.21 -2.80 -1.18
C LEU A 265 10.47 -3.10 -2.48
N GLY A 266 9.91 -4.29 -2.58
CA GLY A 266 9.23 -4.75 -3.78
C GLY A 266 8.26 -5.89 -3.56
N ILE A 267 7.37 -6.05 -4.55
CA ILE A 267 6.44 -7.18 -4.70
C ILE A 267 6.59 -7.72 -6.13
N SER A 268 6.59 -9.04 -6.29
CA SER A 268 6.69 -9.73 -7.57
C SER A 268 5.64 -10.82 -7.72
#